data_348c8123f6683546076338b00ef165ac
#
_entry.id   348c8123f6683546076338b00ef165ac
#
_cell.length_a   1.000
_cell.length_b   1.000
_cell.length_c   1.000
_cell.angle_alpha   90.00
_cell.angle_beta   90.00
_cell.angle_gamma   90.00
#
_symmetry.space_group_name_H-M   'P 1'
#
loop_
_entity.id
_entity.type
_entity.pdbx_description
1 polymer ?
#
loop_
_entity_poly.entity_id
_entity_poly.type
_entity_poly.pdbx_seq_one_letter_code
_entity_poly.pdbx_strand_id
1 'polypeptide(L)'
;MAQNTQATGHEKIETSNFLMIVLILITVAVGGLVEIVPLYFQRSTTQAAPGLKPYTALQLAGRDIYVREGCYNCHSQMIRPFRAETMRYGHYSTAGEFVYDRPFQWGSKRTGPDLHRVGGKYSDEWHRVHLNN
;
A
#
# COMPACT_ATOMS: atom_id res chain seq x y z
N MET A 1 24.90 36.68 37.07
CA MET A 1 25.33 35.37 37.55
C MET A 1 24.52 34.29 36.80
N ALA A 2 25.10 33.64 35.80
CA ALA A 2 24.45 32.58 35.10
C ALA A 2 24.47 31.33 36.00
N GLN A 3 23.31 30.87 36.43
CA GLN A 3 23.18 29.62 37.16
C GLN A 3 23.60 28.48 36.20
N ASN A 4 24.69 27.83 36.55
CA ASN A 4 25.15 26.62 35.88
C ASN A 4 24.26 25.46 36.32
N THR A 5 23.03 25.41 35.81
CA THR A 5 22.13 24.26 35.97
C THR A 5 22.69 23.12 35.18
N GLN A 6 23.24 22.12 35.86
CA GLN A 6 23.66 20.88 35.21
C GLN A 6 22.43 20.26 34.50
N ALA A 7 22.56 20.07 33.18
CA ALA A 7 21.52 19.46 32.38
C ALA A 7 21.05 18.13 32.98
N THR A 8 19.77 17.98 33.22
CA THR A 8 19.15 16.72 33.66
C THR A 8 19.08 15.71 32.52
N GLY A 9 18.68 14.48 32.79
CA GLY A 9 18.75 13.38 31.80
C GLY A 9 18.15 13.72 30.42
N HIS A 10 16.97 14.31 30.38
CA HIS A 10 16.31 14.72 29.10
C HIS A 10 17.03 15.87 28.38
N GLU A 11 17.44 16.88 29.14
CA GLU A 11 18.17 18.01 28.56
C GLU A 11 19.50 17.60 27.92
N LYS A 12 20.17 16.57 28.44
CA LYS A 12 21.40 16.04 27.81
C LYS A 12 21.12 15.42 26.44
N ILE A 13 19.98 14.76 26.29
CA ILE A 13 19.56 14.18 25.03
C ILE A 13 19.18 15.29 24.03
N GLU A 14 18.36 16.24 24.46
CA GLU A 14 17.84 17.32 23.63
C GLU A 14 18.92 18.30 23.17
N THR A 15 19.94 18.55 24.00
CA THR A 15 21.05 19.44 23.67
C THR A 15 22.18 18.78 22.88
N SER A 16 22.21 17.46 22.79
CA SER A 16 23.21 16.72 22.03
C SER A 16 22.63 16.18 20.73
N ASN A 17 22.93 16.85 19.61
CA ASN A 17 22.50 16.39 18.28
C ASN A 17 22.93 14.96 17.99
N PHE A 18 24.16 14.58 18.37
CA PHE A 18 24.66 13.23 18.15
C PHE A 18 23.84 12.18 18.93
N LEU A 19 23.61 12.43 20.23
CA LEU A 19 22.85 11.50 21.07
C LEU A 19 21.40 11.39 20.60
N MET A 20 20.79 12.51 20.23
CA MET A 20 19.44 12.53 19.67
C MET A 20 19.34 11.68 18.40
N ILE A 21 20.25 11.88 17.44
CA ILE A 21 20.26 11.10 16.18
C ILE A 21 20.43 9.61 16.46
N VAL A 22 21.35 9.23 17.32
CA VAL A 22 21.58 7.82 17.66
C VAL A 22 20.34 7.17 18.28
N LEU A 23 19.70 7.86 19.24
CA LEU A 23 18.50 7.34 19.89
C LEU A 23 17.32 7.23 18.92
N ILE A 24 17.14 8.22 18.04
CA ILE A 24 16.10 8.17 17.01
C ILE A 24 16.37 6.98 16.07
N LEU A 25 17.60 6.80 15.59
CA LEU A 25 17.95 5.70 14.71
C LEU A 25 17.70 4.33 15.37
N ILE A 26 18.07 4.16 16.63
CA ILE A 26 17.80 2.92 17.37
C ILE A 26 16.29 2.67 17.49
N THR A 27 15.53 3.68 17.88
CA THR A 27 14.08 3.53 18.07
C THR A 27 13.37 3.19 16.75
N VAL A 28 13.72 3.90 15.68
CA VAL A 28 13.17 3.65 14.34
C VAL A 28 13.59 2.29 13.80
N ALA A 29 14.86 1.89 14.03
CA ALA A 29 15.36 0.59 13.60
C ALA A 29 14.64 -0.57 14.32
N VAL A 30 14.43 -0.47 15.63
CA VAL A 30 13.67 -1.49 16.38
C VAL A 30 12.24 -1.59 15.88
N GLY A 31 11.53 -0.46 15.75
CA GLY A 31 10.17 -0.45 15.22
C GLY A 31 10.08 -1.00 13.78
N GLY A 32 10.98 -0.58 12.91
CA GLY A 32 11.05 -1.06 11.53
C GLY A 32 11.35 -2.57 11.43
N LEU A 33 12.27 -3.08 12.24
CA LEU A 33 12.58 -4.52 12.25
C LEU A 33 11.40 -5.35 12.75
N VAL A 34 10.69 -4.92 13.79
CA VAL A 34 9.50 -5.61 14.29
C VAL A 34 8.42 -5.74 13.23
N GLU A 35 8.24 -4.72 12.38
CA GLU A 35 7.26 -4.74 11.30
C GLU A 35 7.74 -5.50 10.05
N ILE A 36 9.00 -5.33 9.66
CA ILE A 36 9.52 -5.85 8.39
C ILE A 36 9.92 -7.33 8.49
N VAL A 37 10.60 -7.73 9.55
CA VAL A 37 11.13 -9.09 9.68
C VAL A 37 10.05 -10.18 9.59
N PRO A 38 8.88 -10.07 10.25
CA PRO A 38 7.82 -11.06 10.12
C PRO A 38 7.32 -11.26 8.68
N LEU A 39 7.37 -10.22 7.84
CA LEU A 39 6.90 -10.29 6.44
C LEU A 39 7.74 -11.26 5.60
N TYR A 40 9.01 -11.45 5.89
CA TYR A 40 9.85 -12.43 5.21
C TYR A 40 9.42 -13.89 5.45
N PHE A 41 8.74 -14.14 6.57
CA PHE A 41 8.28 -15.47 6.95
C PHE A 41 6.80 -15.71 6.63
N GLN A 42 6.07 -14.67 6.24
CA GLN A 42 4.65 -14.76 5.88
C GLN A 42 4.48 -15.19 4.43
N ARG A 43 4.21 -16.48 4.20
CA ARG A 43 3.96 -17.00 2.85
C ARG A 43 2.71 -16.42 2.19
N SER A 44 1.70 -16.06 2.96
CA SER A 44 0.47 -15.43 2.46
C SER A 44 0.69 -14.09 1.74
N THR A 45 1.80 -13.42 1.98
CA THR A 45 2.16 -12.14 1.34
C THR A 45 3.07 -12.31 0.13
N THR A 46 3.70 -13.47 -0.02
CA THR A 46 4.71 -13.71 -1.06
C THR A 46 4.28 -14.75 -2.09
N GLN A 47 3.31 -15.61 -1.76
CA GLN A 47 2.80 -16.62 -2.69
C GLN A 47 1.61 -16.08 -3.47
N ALA A 48 1.57 -16.40 -4.77
CA ALA A 48 0.43 -16.07 -5.61
C ALA A 48 -0.84 -16.77 -5.12
N ALA A 49 -1.95 -16.06 -5.15
CA ALA A 49 -3.26 -16.65 -4.90
C ALA A 49 -3.56 -17.76 -5.92
N PRO A 50 -4.32 -18.79 -5.53
CA PRO A 50 -4.67 -19.90 -6.45
C PRO A 50 -5.30 -19.37 -7.75
N GLY A 51 -4.76 -19.80 -8.89
CA GLY A 51 -5.25 -19.39 -10.21
C GLY A 51 -4.71 -18.06 -10.73
N LEU A 52 -3.98 -17.30 -9.92
CA LEU A 52 -3.35 -16.04 -10.37
C LEU A 52 -2.19 -16.36 -11.34
N LYS A 53 -2.18 -15.68 -12.48
CA LYS A 53 -1.13 -15.78 -13.50
C LYS A 53 -0.43 -14.44 -13.70
N PRO A 54 0.84 -14.43 -14.13
CA PRO A 54 1.49 -13.20 -14.56
C PRO A 54 0.69 -12.50 -15.67
N TYR A 55 0.84 -11.20 -15.77
CA TYR A 55 0.20 -10.42 -16.82
C TYR A 55 0.64 -10.86 -18.21
N THR A 56 -0.30 -10.97 -19.12
CA THR A 56 -0.01 -11.03 -20.56
C THR A 56 0.54 -9.67 -21.04
N ALA A 57 1.17 -9.64 -22.22
CA ALA A 57 1.70 -8.39 -22.77
C ALA A 57 0.63 -7.29 -22.90
N LEU A 58 -0.58 -7.64 -23.31
CA LEU A 58 -1.69 -6.70 -23.42
C LEU A 58 -2.19 -6.20 -22.07
N GLN A 59 -2.29 -7.08 -21.09
CA GLN A 59 -2.67 -6.71 -19.72
C GLN A 59 -1.63 -5.79 -19.08
N LEU A 60 -0.34 -6.08 -19.30
CA LEU A 60 0.74 -5.25 -18.79
C LEU A 60 0.72 -3.86 -19.43
N ALA A 61 0.52 -3.77 -20.76
CA ALA A 61 0.36 -2.49 -21.44
C ALA A 61 -0.85 -1.70 -20.93
N GLY A 62 -1.97 -2.37 -20.65
CA GLY A 62 -3.13 -1.75 -20.02
C GLY A 62 -2.85 -1.22 -18.62
N ARG A 63 -2.08 -1.97 -17.82
CA ARG A 63 -1.62 -1.53 -16.51
C ARG A 63 -0.72 -0.29 -16.59
N ASP A 64 0.19 -0.26 -17.54
CA ASP A 64 1.08 0.89 -17.75
C ASP A 64 0.29 2.15 -18.10
N ILE A 65 -0.74 2.02 -18.94
CA ILE A 65 -1.67 3.11 -19.23
C ILE A 65 -2.41 3.55 -17.96
N TYR A 66 -2.95 2.61 -17.19
CA TYR A 66 -3.65 2.89 -15.93
C TYR A 66 -2.79 3.71 -14.96
N VAL A 67 -1.51 3.35 -14.83
CA VAL A 67 -0.55 4.07 -13.97
C VAL A 67 -0.22 5.44 -14.58
N ARG A 68 0.05 5.50 -15.87
CA ARG A 68 0.41 6.74 -16.59
C ARG A 68 -0.71 7.80 -16.53
N GLU A 69 -1.96 7.38 -16.71
CA GLU A 69 -3.12 8.28 -16.68
C GLU A 69 -3.56 8.62 -15.23
N GLY A 70 -2.94 8.02 -14.23
CA GLY A 70 -3.19 8.35 -12.83
C GLY A 70 -4.54 7.88 -12.28
N CYS A 71 -5.13 6.84 -12.86
CA CYS A 71 -6.44 6.31 -12.45
C CYS A 71 -6.49 5.93 -10.97
N TYR A 72 -5.37 5.48 -10.41
CA TYR A 72 -5.21 5.13 -9.00
C TYR A 72 -5.38 6.33 -8.04
N ASN A 73 -5.35 7.57 -8.53
CA ASN A 73 -5.61 8.76 -7.70
C ASN A 73 -7.08 8.88 -7.28
N CYS A 74 -8.00 8.38 -8.13
CA CYS A 74 -9.43 8.42 -7.91
C CYS A 74 -10.03 7.04 -7.60
N HIS A 75 -9.36 5.96 -7.98
CA HIS A 75 -9.80 4.58 -7.77
C HIS A 75 -8.81 3.79 -6.94
N SER A 76 -9.31 2.98 -6.01
CA SER A 76 -8.50 1.98 -5.33
C SER A 76 -8.60 0.62 -6.03
N GLN A 77 -7.63 -0.25 -5.79
CA GLN A 77 -7.66 -1.67 -6.18
C GLN A 77 -7.51 -2.57 -4.94
N MET A 78 -8.13 -2.20 -3.84
CA MET A 78 -8.10 -2.98 -2.60
C MET A 78 -9.43 -2.88 -1.90
N ILE A 79 -10.14 -4.00 -1.84
CA ILE A 79 -11.37 -4.15 -1.08
C ILE A 79 -10.98 -4.43 0.36
N ARG A 80 -11.40 -3.57 1.27
CA ARG A 80 -11.11 -3.71 2.71
C ARG A 80 -12.00 -4.78 3.33
N PRO A 81 -11.58 -5.43 4.44
CA PRO A 81 -12.35 -6.50 5.09
C PRO A 81 -13.53 -5.98 5.94
N PHE A 82 -14.25 -4.97 5.46
CA PHE A 82 -15.43 -4.42 6.10
C PHE A 82 -16.69 -4.96 5.42
N ARG A 83 -17.72 -5.27 6.20
CA ARG A 83 -18.98 -5.81 5.69
C ARG A 83 -19.57 -4.96 4.55
N ALA A 84 -19.58 -3.64 4.71
CA ALA A 84 -20.12 -2.74 3.68
C ALA A 84 -19.34 -2.84 2.35
N GLU A 85 -18.03 -3.03 2.41
CA GLU A 85 -17.18 -3.17 1.22
C GLU A 85 -17.34 -4.53 0.56
N THR A 86 -17.30 -5.59 1.34
CA THR A 86 -17.44 -6.94 0.81
C THR A 86 -18.81 -7.21 0.22
N MET A 87 -19.86 -6.61 0.77
CA MET A 87 -21.20 -6.67 0.18
C MET A 87 -21.31 -5.90 -1.15
N ARG A 88 -20.57 -4.80 -1.29
CA ARG A 88 -20.62 -3.95 -2.49
C ARG A 88 -19.72 -4.47 -3.61
N TYR A 89 -18.52 -4.91 -3.28
CA TYR A 89 -17.47 -5.22 -4.26
C TYR A 89 -17.15 -6.70 -4.36
N GLY A 90 -17.53 -7.51 -3.40
CA GLY A 90 -17.16 -8.92 -3.30
C GLY A 90 -16.09 -9.18 -2.23
N HIS A 91 -15.48 -10.34 -2.24
CA HIS A 91 -14.50 -10.74 -1.23
C HIS A 91 -13.37 -9.71 -1.07
N TYR A 92 -12.95 -9.46 0.17
CA TYR A 92 -11.84 -8.53 0.45
C TYR A 92 -10.55 -8.99 -0.23
N SER A 93 -9.70 -8.02 -0.55
CA SER A 93 -8.45 -8.24 -1.24
C SER A 93 -7.41 -8.88 -0.32
N THR A 94 -6.65 -9.86 -0.85
CA THR A 94 -5.56 -10.52 -0.14
C THR A 94 -4.22 -10.19 -0.81
N ALA A 95 -3.14 -10.19 -0.03
CA ALA A 95 -1.80 -9.84 -0.55
C ALA A 95 -1.35 -10.76 -1.70
N GLY A 96 -1.72 -12.04 -1.65
CA GLY A 96 -1.41 -13.01 -2.70
C GLY A 96 -2.01 -12.70 -4.07
N GLU A 97 -3.06 -11.88 -4.13
CA GLU A 97 -3.68 -11.45 -5.40
C GLU A 97 -2.85 -10.41 -6.16
N PHE A 98 -1.86 -9.79 -5.51
CA PHE A 98 -1.06 -8.69 -6.06
C PHE A 98 0.43 -9.02 -6.27
N VAL A 99 0.84 -10.27 -6.14
CA VAL A 99 2.27 -10.64 -6.19
C VAL A 99 2.97 -10.25 -7.50
N TYR A 100 2.21 -10.11 -8.59
CA TYR A 100 2.72 -9.67 -9.89
C TYR A 100 2.48 -8.17 -10.16
N ASP A 101 1.81 -7.46 -9.26
CA ASP A 101 1.52 -6.05 -9.40
C ASP A 101 2.54 -5.20 -8.62
N ARG A 102 3.52 -4.65 -9.34
CA ARG A 102 4.60 -3.85 -8.72
C ARG A 102 4.81 -2.54 -9.47
N PRO A 103 4.67 -1.41 -8.76
CA PRO A 103 4.18 -1.26 -7.37
C PRO A 103 2.69 -1.57 -7.25
N PHE A 104 2.26 -1.92 -6.05
CA PHE A 104 0.85 -2.11 -5.73
C PHE A 104 0.04 -0.83 -5.99
N GLN A 105 -1.15 -0.98 -6.57
CA GLN A 105 -2.05 0.13 -6.89
C GLN A 105 -3.24 0.20 -5.93
N TRP A 106 -3.03 -0.11 -4.68
CA TRP A 106 -4.11 -0.23 -3.70
C TRP A 106 -4.91 1.04 -3.51
N GLY A 107 -4.23 2.18 -3.37
CA GLY A 107 -4.86 3.48 -3.15
C GLY A 107 -5.60 3.58 -1.81
N SER A 108 -5.59 4.77 -1.21
CA SER A 108 -6.31 5.05 0.04
C SER A 108 -7.51 5.96 -0.15
N LYS A 109 -7.64 6.59 -1.32
CA LYS A 109 -8.71 7.51 -1.68
C LYS A 109 -9.58 6.91 -2.79
N ARG A 110 -10.88 7.23 -2.74
CA ARG A 110 -11.86 6.81 -3.73
C ARG A 110 -12.78 7.98 -4.05
N THR A 111 -12.55 8.62 -5.18
CA THR A 111 -13.56 9.48 -5.81
C THR A 111 -14.52 8.60 -6.60
N GLY A 112 -14.00 7.57 -7.25
CA GLY A 112 -14.74 6.50 -7.90
C GLY A 112 -14.75 5.19 -7.11
N PRO A 113 -15.43 4.13 -7.63
CA PRO A 113 -15.48 2.82 -6.98
C PRO A 113 -14.13 2.10 -6.97
N ASP A 114 -14.00 1.09 -6.11
CA ASP A 114 -12.88 0.14 -6.14
C ASP A 114 -12.94 -0.70 -7.42
N LEU A 115 -11.79 -0.92 -8.04
CA LEU A 115 -11.68 -1.60 -9.34
C LEU A 115 -11.16 -3.04 -9.25
N HIS A 116 -10.81 -3.53 -8.05
CA HIS A 116 -10.15 -4.84 -7.93
C HIS A 116 -10.99 -6.00 -8.50
N ARG A 117 -12.33 -5.93 -8.36
CA ARG A 117 -13.24 -6.96 -8.86
C ARG A 117 -14.18 -6.46 -9.94
N VAL A 118 -13.72 -5.48 -10.72
CA VAL A 118 -14.54 -4.91 -11.81
C VAL A 118 -14.59 -5.81 -13.05
N GLY A 119 -13.60 -6.68 -13.22
CA GLY A 119 -13.53 -7.61 -14.36
C GLY A 119 -14.77 -8.49 -14.44
N GLY A 120 -15.42 -8.50 -15.60
CA GLY A 120 -16.65 -9.25 -15.83
C GLY A 120 -17.92 -8.67 -15.19
N LYS A 121 -17.82 -7.57 -14.44
CA LYS A 121 -18.99 -6.92 -13.83
C LYS A 121 -19.81 -6.11 -14.83
N TYR A 122 -19.15 -5.48 -15.77
CA TYR A 122 -19.73 -4.73 -16.88
C TYR A 122 -19.22 -5.30 -18.19
N SER A 123 -19.97 -5.06 -19.30
CA SER A 123 -19.54 -5.49 -20.63
C SER A 123 -18.30 -4.73 -21.14
N ASP A 124 -17.56 -5.32 -22.06
CA ASP A 124 -16.40 -4.65 -22.70
C ASP A 124 -16.81 -3.37 -23.42
N GLU A 125 -18.02 -3.35 -24.03
CA GLU A 125 -18.58 -2.15 -24.65
C GLU A 125 -18.81 -1.03 -23.64
N TRP A 126 -19.32 -1.36 -22.47
CA TRP A 126 -19.51 -0.40 -21.39
C TRP A 126 -18.19 0.23 -20.99
N HIS A 127 -17.14 -0.60 -20.79
CA HIS A 127 -15.81 -0.09 -20.42
C HIS A 127 -15.25 0.82 -21.50
N ARG A 128 -15.37 0.43 -22.77
CA ARG A 128 -14.91 1.25 -23.90
C ARG A 128 -15.59 2.61 -23.96
N VAL A 129 -16.90 2.66 -23.84
CA VAL A 129 -17.66 3.91 -23.84
C VAL A 129 -17.32 4.77 -22.63
N HIS A 130 -17.24 4.15 -21.45
CA HIS A 130 -16.93 4.85 -20.21
C HIS A 130 -15.54 5.51 -20.20
N LEU A 131 -14.56 4.89 -20.84
CA LEU A 131 -13.19 5.44 -20.93
C LEU A 131 -13.01 6.47 -22.03
N ASN A 132 -13.95 6.57 -22.97
CA ASN A 132 -13.93 7.55 -24.07
C ASN A 132 -14.70 8.85 -23.78
N ASN A 133 -15.42 8.93 -22.67
CA ASN A 133 -16.14 10.10 -22.18
C ASN A 133 -15.33 10.77 -21.07
#